data_6f59c2944f36c49d12cff3c3aa18fd89
#
_entry.id   6f59c2944f36c49d12cff3c3aa18fd89
#
_cell.length_a   1.000
_cell.length_b   1.000
_cell.length_c   1.000
_cell.angle_alpha   90.00
_cell.angle_beta   90.00
_cell.angle_gamma   90.00
#
_symmetry.space_group_name_H-M   'P 1'
#
loop_
_entity.id
_entity.type
_entity.pdbx_description
1 polymer ?
#
loop_
_entity_poly.entity_id
_entity_poly.type
_entity_poly.pdbx_seq_one_letter_code
_entity_poly.pdbx_strand_id
1 'polypeptide(L)'
;MVLDTDTYNEVDDQFALAYSLLSPERLNVEAIYAAPFYNKNSSGAEDGMEKSYDEILRMLSKMNRSPDGFVFKGSREYMRDDHTPVDSPAARDLVARAIARGDDDPPLYVAAIGAITNIASALLIEPALTQKIVVVWLGGQPTSFPFAKEFNLSQDVFAANTVLDSGVPFVYIPCLGVASHTLSTVPELKEAIGGKNPLCDALIELFAAYESDHFGWAKEIWDVAVIGYLINPELVPTKLVHSPMLTDDSHWAHDERRHLIREAYFCRRNPIFRDMLDRK
;
A
#
# COMPACT_ATOMS: atom_id res chain seq x y z
N MET A 1 -5.40 12.10 -0.58
CA MET A 1 -4.49 11.00 -0.91
C MET A 1 -5.10 10.07 -1.94
N VAL A 2 -4.29 9.27 -2.62
CA VAL A 2 -4.75 8.10 -3.40
C VAL A 2 -4.24 6.82 -2.74
N LEU A 3 -4.97 5.70 -2.93
CA LEU A 3 -4.61 4.37 -2.43
C LEU A 3 -4.33 3.45 -3.61
N ASP A 4 -3.15 2.85 -3.66
CA ASP A 4 -2.74 1.84 -4.64
C ASP A 4 -2.62 0.50 -3.92
N THR A 5 -3.43 -0.51 -4.33
CA THR A 5 -3.73 -1.71 -3.54
C THR A 5 -3.93 -2.93 -4.41
N ASP A 6 -3.41 -4.07 -4.01
CA ASP A 6 -3.62 -5.37 -4.65
C ASP A 6 -4.63 -6.25 -3.88
N THR A 7 -5.77 -5.66 -3.59
CA THR A 7 -6.84 -6.03 -2.65
C THR A 7 -7.29 -7.50 -2.68
N TYR A 8 -7.03 -8.27 -3.73
CA TYR A 8 -7.36 -9.71 -3.82
C TYR A 8 -6.16 -10.62 -3.54
N ASN A 9 -4.99 -10.04 -3.32
CA ASN A 9 -3.76 -10.77 -3.03
C ASN A 9 -3.86 -11.56 -1.71
N GLU A 10 -4.23 -10.86 -0.64
CA GLU A 10 -4.33 -11.37 0.72
C GLU A 10 -5.62 -10.88 1.40
N VAL A 11 -5.62 -10.62 2.71
CA VAL A 11 -6.81 -10.23 3.49
C VAL A 11 -6.64 -8.91 4.23
N ASP A 12 -5.54 -8.24 4.08
CA ASP A 12 -5.16 -7.03 4.82
C ASP A 12 -5.48 -5.72 4.08
N ASP A 13 -5.38 -5.71 2.76
CA ASP A 13 -5.79 -4.59 1.91
C ASP A 13 -7.21 -4.13 2.19
N GLN A 14 -8.16 -5.06 2.39
CA GLN A 14 -9.56 -4.72 2.66
C GLN A 14 -9.71 -3.95 3.98
N PHE A 15 -8.90 -4.27 4.99
CA PHE A 15 -8.85 -3.51 6.25
C PHE A 15 -8.25 -2.12 6.03
N ALA A 16 -7.16 -2.01 5.27
CA ALA A 16 -6.54 -0.73 4.95
C ALA A 16 -7.47 0.16 4.11
N LEU A 17 -8.16 -0.41 3.12
CA LEU A 17 -9.17 0.26 2.33
C LEU A 17 -10.31 0.80 3.22
N ALA A 18 -10.90 -0.06 4.05
CA ALA A 18 -11.95 0.32 4.98
C ALA A 18 -11.47 1.40 5.96
N TYR A 19 -10.29 1.24 6.56
CA TYR A 19 -9.71 2.19 7.50
C TYR A 19 -9.50 3.57 6.87
N SER A 20 -8.98 3.61 5.64
CA SER A 20 -8.77 4.88 4.92
C SER A 20 -10.10 5.61 4.64
N LEU A 21 -11.11 4.87 4.15
CA LEU A 21 -12.40 5.43 3.76
C LEU A 21 -13.30 5.79 4.95
N LEU A 22 -13.12 5.15 6.09
CA LEU A 22 -13.83 5.44 7.34
C LEU A 22 -13.10 6.48 8.22
N SER A 23 -12.06 7.13 7.68
CA SER A 23 -11.30 8.20 8.36
C SER A 23 -11.42 9.57 7.67
N PRO A 24 -12.62 10.03 7.22
CA PRO A 24 -12.75 11.24 6.40
C PRO A 24 -12.32 12.51 7.12
N GLU A 25 -12.28 12.53 8.46
CA GLU A 25 -11.79 13.65 9.27
C GLU A 25 -10.27 13.79 9.25
N ARG A 26 -9.56 12.77 8.78
CA ARG A 26 -8.08 12.72 8.68
C ARG A 26 -7.59 12.59 7.25
N LEU A 27 -8.30 11.79 6.45
CA LEU A 27 -7.86 11.39 5.12
C LEU A 27 -8.94 11.73 4.08
N ASN A 28 -8.58 12.56 3.11
CA ASN A 28 -9.37 12.73 1.90
C ASN A 28 -8.86 11.74 0.84
N VAL A 29 -9.54 10.60 0.70
CA VAL A 29 -9.21 9.61 -0.34
C VAL A 29 -9.85 10.08 -1.66
N GLU A 30 -9.02 10.41 -2.63
CA GLU A 30 -9.42 11.00 -3.91
C GLU A 30 -9.57 9.95 -5.03
N ALA A 31 -8.82 8.85 -4.93
CA ALA A 31 -8.91 7.72 -5.85
C ALA A 31 -8.34 6.45 -5.24
N ILE A 32 -8.70 5.31 -5.83
CA ILE A 32 -8.18 3.98 -5.52
C ILE A 32 -7.70 3.35 -6.82
N TYR A 33 -6.50 2.80 -6.81
CA TYR A 33 -5.86 2.14 -7.94
C TYR A 33 -5.68 0.66 -7.67
N ALA A 34 -6.13 -0.18 -8.59
CA ALA A 34 -5.90 -1.61 -8.52
C ALA A 34 -4.46 -1.93 -8.94
N ALA A 35 -3.64 -2.43 -8.04
CA ALA A 35 -2.28 -2.84 -8.33
C ALA A 35 -2.25 -4.28 -8.91
N PRO A 36 -1.26 -4.60 -9.75
CA PRO A 36 -1.05 -5.96 -10.21
C PRO A 36 -0.47 -6.83 -9.10
N PHE A 37 -0.83 -8.12 -9.09
CA PHE A 37 -0.15 -9.13 -8.27
C PHE A 37 -0.15 -10.50 -8.95
N TYR A 38 0.82 -11.34 -8.57
CA TYR A 38 0.91 -12.72 -9.01
C TYR A 38 1.27 -13.64 -7.83
N ASN A 39 0.32 -14.50 -7.47
CA ASN A 39 0.48 -15.56 -6.50
C ASN A 39 -0.53 -16.70 -6.79
N LYS A 40 -0.79 -17.57 -5.80
CA LYS A 40 -1.77 -18.67 -5.92
C LYS A 40 -3.20 -18.23 -6.25
N ASN A 41 -3.54 -16.95 -6.02
CA ASN A 41 -4.87 -16.38 -6.23
C ASN A 41 -5.05 -15.75 -7.61
N SER A 42 -3.98 -15.69 -8.43
CA SER A 42 -4.02 -15.12 -9.79
C SER A 42 -3.19 -15.94 -10.78
N SER A 43 -3.54 -15.85 -12.05
CA SER A 43 -2.81 -16.51 -13.15
C SER A 43 -1.68 -15.65 -13.74
N GLY A 44 -1.53 -14.41 -13.29
CA GLY A 44 -0.53 -13.44 -13.72
C GLY A 44 -0.88 -12.04 -13.25
N ALA A 45 -0.01 -11.07 -13.54
CA ALA A 45 -0.15 -9.68 -13.11
C ALA A 45 -1.48 -9.04 -13.56
N GLU A 46 -1.88 -9.27 -14.83
CA GLU A 46 -3.14 -8.77 -15.37
C GLU A 46 -4.36 -9.32 -14.63
N ASP A 47 -4.42 -10.64 -14.45
CA ASP A 47 -5.52 -11.29 -13.71
C ASP A 47 -5.55 -10.83 -12.24
N GLY A 48 -4.37 -10.65 -11.64
CA GLY A 48 -4.25 -10.09 -10.29
C GLY A 48 -4.84 -8.68 -10.20
N MET A 49 -4.48 -7.80 -11.12
CA MET A 49 -5.00 -6.44 -11.18
C MET A 49 -6.53 -6.41 -11.39
N GLU A 50 -7.05 -7.22 -12.32
CA GLU A 50 -8.51 -7.30 -12.55
C GLU A 50 -9.26 -7.80 -11.31
N LYS A 51 -8.74 -8.82 -10.61
CA LYS A 51 -9.30 -9.33 -9.36
C LYS A 51 -9.25 -8.29 -8.23
N SER A 52 -8.14 -7.54 -8.14
CA SER A 52 -8.03 -6.43 -7.18
C SER A 52 -9.06 -5.35 -7.48
N TYR A 53 -9.24 -5.00 -8.75
CA TYR A 53 -10.26 -4.05 -9.17
C TYR A 53 -11.67 -4.50 -8.75
N ASP A 54 -12.03 -5.74 -9.05
CA ASP A 54 -13.35 -6.30 -8.71
C ASP A 54 -13.57 -6.37 -7.19
N GLU A 55 -12.52 -6.70 -6.42
CA GLU A 55 -12.58 -6.72 -4.96
C GLU A 55 -12.76 -5.32 -4.37
N ILE A 56 -12.08 -4.31 -4.92
CA ILE A 56 -12.30 -2.91 -4.54
C ILE A 56 -13.78 -2.54 -4.75
N LEU A 57 -14.37 -2.88 -5.91
CA LEU A 57 -15.78 -2.62 -6.20
C LEU A 57 -16.70 -3.32 -5.20
N ARG A 58 -16.40 -4.58 -4.85
CA ARG A 58 -17.14 -5.35 -3.85
C ARG A 58 -17.11 -4.66 -2.48
N MET A 59 -15.94 -4.19 -2.05
CA MET A 59 -15.79 -3.47 -0.77
C MET A 59 -16.55 -2.15 -0.77
N LEU A 60 -16.43 -1.34 -1.84
CA LEU A 60 -17.17 -0.09 -1.97
C LEU A 60 -18.68 -0.28 -1.96
N SER A 61 -19.18 -1.35 -2.59
CA SER A 61 -20.60 -1.71 -2.55
C SER A 61 -21.10 -1.93 -1.12
N LYS A 62 -20.30 -2.60 -0.27
CA LYS A 62 -20.63 -2.78 1.16
C LYS A 62 -20.64 -1.47 1.96
N MET A 63 -19.95 -0.45 1.45
CA MET A 63 -19.89 0.89 2.02
C MET A 63 -20.89 1.87 1.38
N ASN A 64 -21.74 1.43 0.45
CA ASN A 64 -22.65 2.24 -0.35
C ASN A 64 -21.95 3.41 -1.08
N ARG A 65 -20.75 3.18 -1.60
CA ARG A 65 -19.96 4.17 -2.35
C ARG A 65 -19.94 3.83 -3.84
N SER A 66 -20.12 4.87 -4.69
CA SER A 66 -19.93 4.73 -6.14
C SER A 66 -18.43 4.59 -6.48
N PRO A 67 -18.07 3.71 -7.42
CA PRO A 67 -16.72 3.63 -7.96
C PRO A 67 -16.43 4.65 -9.08
N ASP A 68 -17.44 5.33 -9.61
CA ASP A 68 -17.32 6.16 -10.82
C ASP A 68 -16.38 7.34 -10.61
N GLY A 69 -15.34 7.45 -11.45
CA GLY A 69 -14.29 8.46 -11.33
C GLY A 69 -13.44 8.36 -10.07
N PHE A 70 -13.54 7.22 -9.35
CA PHE A 70 -12.89 6.99 -8.08
C PHE A 70 -12.01 5.75 -8.08
N VAL A 71 -12.35 4.70 -8.83
CA VAL A 71 -11.55 3.46 -8.94
C VAL A 71 -11.01 3.31 -10.34
N PHE A 72 -9.71 3.06 -10.44
CA PHE A 72 -9.02 2.94 -11.72
C PHE A 72 -8.24 1.63 -11.80
N LYS A 73 -8.31 0.99 -12.97
CA LYS A 73 -7.48 -0.18 -13.27
C LYS A 73 -6.03 0.23 -13.43
N GLY A 74 -5.15 -0.53 -12.80
CA GLY A 74 -3.71 -0.33 -12.87
C GLY A 74 -3.03 -1.06 -14.01
N SER A 75 -1.74 -1.26 -13.83
CA SER A 75 -0.86 -1.91 -14.79
C SER A 75 -1.25 -3.38 -14.98
N ARG A 76 -1.19 -3.85 -16.24
CA ARG A 76 -1.52 -5.24 -16.60
C ARG A 76 -0.29 -6.15 -16.64
N GLU A 77 0.89 -5.57 -16.54
CA GLU A 77 2.16 -6.27 -16.52
C GLU A 77 3.12 -5.53 -15.58
N TYR A 78 4.17 -6.19 -15.13
CA TYR A 78 5.27 -5.56 -14.43
C TYR A 78 6.19 -4.85 -15.42
N MET A 79 6.99 -3.90 -14.92
CA MET A 79 8.00 -3.23 -15.73
C MET A 79 9.03 -4.23 -16.24
N ARG A 80 9.52 -4.01 -17.46
CA ARG A 80 10.54 -4.88 -18.10
C ARG A 80 11.95 -4.37 -17.88
N ASP A 81 12.04 -3.10 -17.51
CA ASP A 81 13.26 -2.37 -17.19
C ASP A 81 12.88 -1.14 -16.34
N ASP A 82 13.85 -0.43 -15.80
CA ASP A 82 13.65 0.73 -14.94
C ASP A 82 13.42 2.06 -15.71
N HIS A 83 13.21 2.01 -17.00
CA HIS A 83 13.08 3.19 -17.89
C HIS A 83 11.78 3.21 -18.69
N THR A 84 11.12 2.06 -18.86
CA THR A 84 9.92 1.95 -19.70
C THR A 84 8.67 1.84 -18.83
N PRO A 85 7.81 2.87 -18.78
CA PRO A 85 6.59 2.82 -17.98
C PRO A 85 5.57 1.85 -18.58
N VAL A 86 4.79 1.21 -17.70
CA VAL A 86 3.57 0.50 -18.07
C VAL A 86 2.42 1.49 -18.05
N ASP A 87 1.86 1.82 -19.23
CA ASP A 87 0.74 2.74 -19.33
C ASP A 87 -0.54 2.12 -18.75
N SER A 88 -1.21 2.84 -17.85
CA SER A 88 -2.44 2.38 -17.23
C SER A 88 -3.37 3.55 -16.86
N PRO A 89 -4.69 3.31 -16.74
CA PRO A 89 -5.61 4.32 -16.23
C PRO A 89 -5.19 4.88 -14.85
N ALA A 90 -4.68 4.04 -13.94
CA ALA A 90 -4.22 4.44 -12.62
C ALA A 90 -3.00 5.38 -12.70
N ALA A 91 -1.97 5.01 -13.49
CA ALA A 91 -0.78 5.86 -13.66
C ALA A 91 -1.15 7.22 -14.29
N ARG A 92 -2.04 7.23 -15.28
CA ARG A 92 -2.53 8.45 -15.93
C ARG A 92 -3.35 9.33 -14.99
N ASP A 93 -4.23 8.74 -14.17
CA ASP A 93 -5.02 9.48 -13.19
C ASP A 93 -4.13 10.09 -12.10
N LEU A 94 -3.10 9.36 -11.62
CA LEU A 94 -2.12 9.88 -10.67
C LEU A 94 -1.39 11.09 -11.22
N VAL A 95 -0.92 11.03 -12.47
CA VAL A 95 -0.29 12.16 -13.16
C VAL A 95 -1.26 13.34 -13.24
N ALA A 96 -2.48 13.11 -13.71
CA ALA A 96 -3.47 14.17 -13.88
C ALA A 96 -3.80 14.87 -12.55
N ARG A 97 -4.05 14.11 -11.48
CA ARG A 97 -4.37 14.67 -10.14
C ARG A 97 -3.22 15.45 -9.55
N ALA A 98 -2.00 14.92 -9.67
CA ALA A 98 -0.83 15.59 -9.08
C ALA A 98 -0.45 16.86 -9.84
N ILE A 99 -0.49 16.86 -11.16
CA ILE A 99 -0.17 18.05 -11.98
C ILE A 99 -1.27 19.12 -11.88
N ALA A 100 -2.53 18.72 -11.66
CA ALA A 100 -3.61 19.70 -11.43
C ALA A 100 -3.47 20.50 -10.13
N ARG A 101 -2.59 20.08 -9.20
CA ARG A 101 -2.31 20.81 -7.94
C ARG A 101 -1.47 22.04 -8.22
N GLY A 102 -1.91 23.18 -7.65
CA GLY A 102 -1.14 24.43 -7.65
C GLY A 102 0.17 24.29 -6.84
N ASP A 103 1.07 25.25 -6.97
CA ASP A 103 2.34 25.24 -6.25
C ASP A 103 2.17 25.46 -4.73
N ASP A 104 1.08 26.11 -4.32
CA ASP A 104 0.73 26.33 -2.92
C ASP A 104 -0.12 25.20 -2.30
N ASP A 105 -0.57 24.24 -3.11
CA ASP A 105 -1.33 23.09 -2.62
C ASP A 105 -0.44 22.10 -1.89
N PRO A 106 -0.95 21.43 -0.85
CA PRO A 106 -0.20 20.35 -0.22
C PRO A 106 0.04 19.20 -1.21
N PRO A 107 1.17 18.49 -1.11
CA PRO A 107 1.49 17.39 -2.00
C PRO A 107 0.42 16.29 -1.92
N LEU A 108 0.20 15.57 -3.03
CA LEU A 108 -0.66 14.42 -3.04
C LEU A 108 0.06 13.22 -2.39
N TYR A 109 -0.47 12.71 -1.30
CA TYR A 109 0.04 11.49 -0.70
C TYR A 109 -0.46 10.27 -1.47
N VAL A 110 0.46 9.36 -1.77
CA VAL A 110 0.20 8.08 -2.45
C VAL A 110 0.48 6.97 -1.45
N ALA A 111 -0.58 6.35 -0.95
CA ALA A 111 -0.47 5.14 -0.13
C ALA A 111 -0.37 3.93 -1.06
N ALA A 112 0.78 3.28 -1.12
CA ALA A 112 1.00 2.09 -1.92
C ALA A 112 1.15 0.87 -0.98
N ILE A 113 0.32 -0.14 -1.19
CA ILE A 113 0.26 -1.36 -0.36
C ILE A 113 0.32 -2.65 -1.21
N GLY A 114 0.73 -2.54 -2.47
CA GLY A 114 0.98 -3.63 -3.40
C GLY A 114 2.28 -3.43 -4.17
N ALA A 115 2.43 -4.13 -5.30
CA ALA A 115 3.52 -3.88 -6.24
C ALA A 115 3.49 -2.43 -6.74
N ILE A 116 4.63 -1.73 -6.68
CA ILE A 116 4.68 -0.27 -6.90
C ILE A 116 4.70 0.16 -8.40
N THR A 117 4.31 -0.73 -9.29
CA THR A 117 4.34 -0.55 -10.75
C THR A 117 3.61 0.69 -11.24
N ASN A 118 2.40 0.97 -10.70
CA ASN A 118 1.60 2.13 -11.09
C ASN A 118 2.30 3.45 -10.78
N ILE A 119 2.92 3.53 -9.61
CA ILE A 119 3.61 4.73 -9.12
C ILE A 119 4.92 4.96 -9.88
N ALA A 120 5.71 3.90 -10.06
CA ALA A 120 6.94 3.96 -10.85
C ALA A 120 6.65 4.41 -12.30
N SER A 121 5.63 3.82 -12.90
CA SER A 121 5.18 4.20 -14.25
C SER A 121 4.74 5.66 -14.33
N ALA A 122 3.97 6.14 -13.35
CA ALA A 122 3.56 7.55 -13.30
C ALA A 122 4.77 8.50 -13.20
N LEU A 123 5.77 8.17 -12.38
CA LEU A 123 7.02 8.96 -12.24
C LEU A 123 7.84 9.00 -13.53
N LEU A 124 7.85 7.91 -14.32
CA LEU A 124 8.50 7.88 -15.63
C LEU A 124 7.72 8.64 -16.70
N ILE A 125 6.37 8.58 -16.66
CA ILE A 125 5.50 9.33 -17.57
C ILE A 125 5.65 10.84 -17.34
N GLU A 126 5.69 11.26 -16.07
CA GLU A 126 5.78 12.67 -15.68
C GLU A 126 6.76 12.85 -14.51
N PRO A 127 8.04 13.10 -14.79
CA PRO A 127 9.06 13.28 -13.75
C PRO A 127 8.81 14.46 -12.79
N ALA A 128 8.01 15.46 -13.17
CA ALA A 128 7.64 16.56 -12.29
C ALA A 128 6.82 16.09 -11.06
N LEU A 129 6.29 14.87 -11.06
CA LEU A 129 5.62 14.27 -9.91
C LEU A 129 6.51 14.23 -8.68
N THR A 130 7.83 14.15 -8.82
CA THR A 130 8.79 14.18 -7.70
C THR A 130 8.66 15.44 -6.84
N GLN A 131 8.04 16.52 -7.35
CA GLN A 131 7.78 17.76 -6.62
C GLN A 131 6.32 17.89 -6.16
N LYS A 132 5.44 16.99 -6.57
CA LYS A 132 3.99 17.10 -6.37
C LYS A 132 3.41 15.99 -5.48
N ILE A 133 4.11 14.87 -5.29
CA ILE A 133 3.62 13.73 -4.50
C ILE A 133 4.55 13.37 -3.36
N VAL A 134 3.99 12.67 -2.37
CA VAL A 134 4.73 11.94 -1.33
C VAL A 134 4.29 10.49 -1.39
N VAL A 135 5.21 9.57 -1.62
CA VAL A 135 4.91 8.13 -1.67
C VAL A 135 5.11 7.53 -0.28
N VAL A 136 4.12 6.79 0.21
CA VAL A 136 4.19 5.99 1.44
C VAL A 136 3.95 4.54 1.04
N TRP A 137 4.97 3.70 1.10
CA TRP A 137 4.93 2.35 0.55
C TRP A 137 5.28 1.29 1.58
N LEU A 138 4.42 0.27 1.68
CA LEU A 138 4.71 -0.98 2.36
C LEU A 138 5.29 -1.96 1.34
N GLY A 139 6.56 -2.29 1.51
CA GLY A 139 7.25 -3.24 0.65
C GLY A 139 8.68 -3.47 1.11
N GLY A 140 9.27 -4.61 0.75
CA GLY A 140 10.62 -4.95 1.08
C GLY A 140 10.89 -5.17 2.58
N GLN A 141 12.16 -5.32 2.92
CA GLN A 141 12.65 -5.53 4.29
C GLN A 141 13.42 -4.31 4.79
N PRO A 142 13.66 -4.18 6.11
CA PRO A 142 14.47 -3.08 6.63
C PRO A 142 15.80 -2.93 5.89
N THR A 143 16.21 -1.68 5.63
CA THR A 143 17.49 -1.42 4.93
C THR A 143 18.71 -1.89 5.72
N SER A 144 18.55 -2.18 7.01
CA SER A 144 19.57 -2.80 7.87
C SER A 144 19.71 -4.32 7.67
N PHE A 145 18.78 -4.96 6.95
CA PHE A 145 18.90 -6.37 6.57
C PHE A 145 19.75 -6.49 5.31
N PRO A 146 20.44 -7.60 5.08
CA PRO A 146 21.21 -7.78 3.84
C PRO A 146 20.30 -7.96 2.63
N PHE A 147 19.11 -8.54 2.79
CA PHE A 147 18.15 -8.82 1.73
C PHE A 147 16.94 -7.90 1.80
N ALA A 148 16.44 -7.52 0.63
CA ALA A 148 15.24 -6.71 0.45
C ALA A 148 13.98 -7.55 0.20
N LYS A 149 14.14 -8.81 -0.17
CA LYS A 149 13.10 -9.69 -0.71
C LYS A 149 11.89 -9.77 0.21
N GLU A 150 10.77 -9.28 -0.28
CA GLU A 150 9.46 -9.31 0.31
C GLU A 150 8.43 -9.35 -0.84
N PHE A 151 7.16 -9.66 -0.57
CA PHE A 151 6.17 -9.92 -1.60
C PHE A 151 5.99 -8.73 -2.56
N ASN A 152 5.60 -7.56 -2.07
CA ASN A 152 5.31 -6.37 -2.90
C ASN A 152 6.53 -5.93 -3.71
N LEU A 153 7.70 -5.88 -3.08
CA LEU A 153 8.95 -5.52 -3.74
C LEU A 153 9.33 -6.55 -4.81
N SER A 154 9.15 -7.84 -4.53
CA SER A 154 9.56 -8.91 -5.43
C SER A 154 8.65 -9.08 -6.65
N GLN A 155 7.43 -8.51 -6.61
CA GLN A 155 6.54 -8.51 -7.77
C GLN A 155 7.12 -7.67 -8.91
N ASP A 156 7.73 -6.52 -8.59
CA ASP A 156 8.29 -5.62 -9.61
C ASP A 156 9.55 -4.90 -9.08
N VAL A 157 10.70 -5.58 -9.24
CA VAL A 157 12.00 -5.06 -8.80
C VAL A 157 12.41 -3.80 -9.59
N PHE A 158 12.05 -3.71 -10.87
CA PHE A 158 12.32 -2.53 -11.68
C PHE A 158 11.53 -1.31 -11.22
N ALA A 159 10.25 -1.51 -10.91
CA ALA A 159 9.42 -0.44 -10.35
C ALA A 159 9.96 0.03 -8.99
N ALA A 160 10.36 -0.90 -8.11
CA ALA A 160 10.97 -0.56 -6.82
C ALA A 160 12.25 0.28 -7.01
N ASN A 161 13.15 -0.13 -7.91
CA ASN A 161 14.36 0.63 -8.26
C ASN A 161 14.03 2.02 -8.79
N THR A 162 13.07 2.12 -9.72
CA THR A 162 12.64 3.40 -10.29
C THR A 162 12.21 4.38 -9.18
N VAL A 163 11.42 3.94 -8.22
CA VAL A 163 10.98 4.80 -7.10
C VAL A 163 12.14 5.16 -6.19
N LEU A 164 12.99 4.20 -5.82
CA LEU A 164 14.17 4.43 -4.97
C LEU A 164 15.19 5.37 -5.60
N ASP A 165 15.25 5.44 -6.94
CA ASP A 165 16.19 6.29 -7.67
C ASP A 165 15.62 7.66 -8.05
N SER A 166 14.29 7.81 -8.05
CA SER A 166 13.58 9.00 -8.55
C SER A 166 13.83 10.28 -7.78
N GLY A 167 14.20 10.20 -6.50
CA GLY A 167 14.28 11.35 -5.61
C GLY A 167 12.92 11.87 -5.11
N VAL A 168 11.82 11.19 -5.39
CA VAL A 168 10.50 11.53 -4.85
C VAL A 168 10.54 11.49 -3.31
N PRO A 169 9.86 12.40 -2.60
CA PRO A 169 9.65 12.27 -1.16
C PRO A 169 9.04 10.93 -0.82
N PHE A 170 9.79 10.10 -0.07
CA PHE A 170 9.48 8.70 0.11
C PHE A 170 9.48 8.29 1.59
N VAL A 171 8.40 7.64 2.01
CA VAL A 171 8.26 7.00 3.31
C VAL A 171 8.19 5.51 3.07
N TYR A 172 9.24 4.83 3.46
CA TYR A 172 9.42 3.40 3.33
C TYR A 172 8.97 2.69 4.61
N ILE A 173 8.01 1.78 4.50
CA ILE A 173 7.49 0.98 5.62
C ILE A 173 7.87 -0.48 5.37
N PRO A 174 8.95 -0.99 5.98
CA PRO A 174 9.37 -2.36 5.80
C PRO A 174 8.42 -3.38 6.45
N CYS A 175 8.44 -4.59 5.92
CA CYS A 175 7.59 -5.68 6.37
C CYS A 175 8.01 -6.19 7.77
N LEU A 176 9.14 -6.90 7.85
CA LEU A 176 9.62 -7.49 9.11
C LEU A 176 10.11 -6.43 10.10
N GLY A 177 9.75 -6.60 11.37
CA GLY A 177 10.15 -5.69 12.45
C GLY A 177 9.38 -4.37 12.48
N VAL A 178 8.56 -4.07 11.46
CA VAL A 178 7.70 -2.88 11.40
C VAL A 178 6.25 -3.30 11.19
N ALA A 179 5.81 -3.53 9.95
CA ALA A 179 4.43 -3.91 9.69
C ALA A 179 4.06 -5.28 10.29
N SER A 180 5.01 -6.17 10.52
CA SER A 180 4.81 -7.45 11.22
C SER A 180 4.29 -7.32 12.68
N HIS A 181 4.24 -6.11 13.22
CA HIS A 181 3.59 -5.89 14.51
C HIS A 181 2.05 -5.83 14.43
N THR A 182 1.46 -5.74 13.24
CA THR A 182 0.00 -5.58 13.05
C THR A 182 -0.78 -6.89 13.12
N LEU A 183 -0.34 -7.82 13.95
CA LEU A 183 -1.01 -9.09 14.20
C LEU A 183 -2.41 -8.90 14.80
N SER A 184 -3.39 -9.68 14.30
CA SER A 184 -4.71 -9.83 14.91
C SER A 184 -5.11 -11.28 14.99
N THR A 185 -6.24 -11.54 15.65
CA THR A 185 -6.84 -12.86 15.82
C THR A 185 -8.34 -12.80 15.51
N VAL A 186 -8.94 -13.93 15.13
CA VAL A 186 -10.38 -14.02 14.91
C VAL A 186 -11.20 -13.63 16.15
N PRO A 187 -10.84 -14.06 17.39
CA PRO A 187 -11.53 -13.60 18.59
C PRO A 187 -11.46 -12.08 18.79
N GLU A 188 -10.30 -11.45 18.59
CA GLU A 188 -10.16 -10.00 18.73
C GLU A 188 -11.06 -9.24 17.75
N LEU A 189 -11.06 -9.64 16.47
CA LEU A 189 -11.91 -9.00 15.46
C LEU A 189 -13.40 -9.21 15.75
N LYS A 190 -13.80 -10.42 16.14
CA LYS A 190 -15.20 -10.72 16.51
C LYS A 190 -15.67 -9.89 17.70
N GLU A 191 -14.84 -9.75 18.74
CA GLU A 191 -15.14 -8.94 19.91
C GLU A 191 -15.24 -7.45 19.55
N ALA A 192 -14.30 -6.97 18.74
CA ALA A 192 -14.19 -5.55 18.42
C ALA A 192 -15.27 -5.07 17.43
N ILE A 193 -15.52 -5.81 16.35
CA ILE A 193 -16.35 -5.35 15.23
C ILE A 193 -17.46 -6.33 14.81
N GLY A 194 -17.59 -7.51 15.40
CA GLY A 194 -18.59 -8.51 15.03
C GLY A 194 -20.03 -8.00 15.18
N GLY A 195 -20.85 -8.22 14.17
CA GLY A 195 -22.27 -7.83 14.14
C GLY A 195 -22.54 -6.33 14.07
N LYS A 196 -21.51 -5.48 13.92
CA LYS A 196 -21.71 -4.02 13.84
C LYS A 196 -22.39 -3.59 12.53
N ASN A 197 -21.94 -4.12 11.42
CA ASN A 197 -22.51 -3.88 10.08
C ASN A 197 -21.98 -4.91 9.06
N PRO A 198 -22.57 -4.98 7.84
CA PRO A 198 -22.16 -5.95 6.81
C PRO A 198 -20.71 -5.85 6.33
N LEU A 199 -20.06 -4.69 6.45
CA LEU A 199 -18.65 -4.52 6.13
C LEU A 199 -17.79 -5.22 7.19
N CYS A 200 -18.06 -4.97 8.47
CA CYS A 200 -17.35 -5.59 9.59
C CYS A 200 -17.43 -7.12 9.55
N ASP A 201 -18.64 -7.65 9.32
CA ASP A 201 -18.83 -9.10 9.23
C ASP A 201 -18.06 -9.69 8.04
N ALA A 202 -18.06 -9.01 6.89
CA ALA A 202 -17.28 -9.45 5.72
C ALA A 202 -15.77 -9.44 5.96
N LEU A 203 -15.23 -8.44 6.67
CA LEU A 203 -13.81 -8.39 7.04
C LEU A 203 -13.44 -9.55 7.97
N ILE A 204 -14.29 -9.87 8.94
CA ILE A 204 -14.08 -11.01 9.84
C ILE A 204 -14.14 -12.34 9.07
N GLU A 205 -15.12 -12.51 8.16
CA GLU A 205 -15.24 -13.70 7.33
C GLU A 205 -14.01 -13.93 6.46
N LEU A 206 -13.51 -12.86 5.79
CA LEU A 206 -12.29 -12.91 4.99
C LEU A 206 -11.08 -13.32 5.83
N PHE A 207 -10.90 -12.68 6.97
CA PHE A 207 -9.78 -12.96 7.86
C PHE A 207 -9.84 -14.40 8.41
N ALA A 208 -11.03 -14.86 8.82
CA ALA A 208 -11.22 -16.21 9.32
C ALA A 208 -11.07 -17.30 8.23
N ALA A 209 -11.39 -16.98 6.98
CA ALA A 209 -11.26 -17.94 5.87
C ALA A 209 -9.79 -18.17 5.45
N TYR A 210 -8.85 -17.36 5.92
CA TYR A 210 -7.44 -17.49 5.57
C TYR A 210 -6.80 -18.76 6.15
N GLU A 211 -7.25 -19.20 7.33
CA GLU A 211 -6.77 -20.40 8.00
C GLU A 211 -7.97 -21.19 8.59
N SER A 212 -7.91 -22.49 8.55
CA SER A 212 -8.97 -23.37 9.03
C SER A 212 -8.90 -23.62 10.54
N ASP A 213 -7.71 -23.66 11.13
CA ASP A 213 -7.45 -23.82 12.56
C ASP A 213 -6.97 -22.52 13.19
N HIS A 214 -7.82 -21.93 14.02
CA HIS A 214 -7.53 -20.66 14.68
C HIS A 214 -6.92 -20.83 16.08
N PHE A 215 -6.63 -22.05 16.52
CA PHE A 215 -6.02 -22.27 17.84
C PHE A 215 -4.57 -21.81 17.84
N GLY A 216 -4.25 -20.80 18.67
CA GLY A 216 -2.91 -20.19 18.74
C GLY A 216 -2.52 -19.42 17.48
N TRP A 217 -3.46 -19.20 16.54
CA TRP A 217 -3.19 -18.52 15.27
C TRP A 217 -3.43 -17.02 15.39
N ALA A 218 -2.53 -16.27 14.81
CA ALA A 218 -2.65 -14.83 14.56
C ALA A 218 -2.08 -14.55 13.17
N LYS A 219 -2.63 -13.51 12.52
CA LYS A 219 -2.15 -13.05 11.21
C LYS A 219 -2.00 -11.55 11.21
N GLU A 220 -1.00 -11.10 10.53
CA GLU A 220 -0.75 -9.70 10.29
C GLU A 220 -1.83 -9.12 9.35
N ILE A 221 -2.25 -7.91 9.67
CA ILE A 221 -3.00 -7.01 8.79
C ILE A 221 -2.02 -5.91 8.38
N TRP A 222 -1.04 -6.30 7.55
CA TRP A 222 0.17 -5.54 7.25
C TRP A 222 -0.09 -4.07 6.87
N ASP A 223 -1.02 -3.87 5.95
CA ASP A 223 -1.26 -2.62 5.23
C ASP A 223 -1.83 -1.50 6.08
N VAL A 224 -2.45 -1.83 7.22
CA VAL A 224 -2.96 -0.81 8.13
C VAL A 224 -1.84 0.05 8.74
N ALA A 225 -0.58 -0.40 8.65
CA ALA A 225 0.57 0.40 9.04
C ALA A 225 0.72 1.65 8.17
N VAL A 226 0.50 1.55 6.85
CA VAL A 226 0.54 2.67 5.91
C VAL A 226 -0.54 3.70 6.24
N ILE A 227 -1.76 3.24 6.46
CA ILE A 227 -2.88 4.12 6.82
C ILE A 227 -2.67 4.75 8.19
N GLY A 228 -2.18 3.97 9.17
CA GLY A 228 -1.81 4.46 10.49
C GLY A 228 -0.76 5.59 10.43
N TYR A 229 0.27 5.46 9.58
CA TYR A 229 1.25 6.53 9.34
C TYR A 229 0.59 7.80 8.79
N LEU A 230 -0.28 7.66 7.80
CA LEU A 230 -0.97 8.80 7.17
C LEU A 230 -1.93 9.52 8.12
N ILE A 231 -2.58 8.79 9.03
CA ILE A 231 -3.46 9.37 10.06
C ILE A 231 -2.64 10.10 11.12
N ASN A 232 -1.57 9.48 11.60
CA ASN A 232 -0.66 10.04 12.58
C ASN A 232 0.73 9.40 12.46
N PRO A 233 1.74 10.12 11.93
CA PRO A 233 3.10 9.60 11.76
C PRO A 233 3.76 9.08 13.05
N GLU A 234 3.31 9.51 14.24
CA GLU A 234 3.81 8.98 15.52
C GLU A 234 3.44 7.52 15.75
N LEU A 235 2.42 7.01 15.05
CA LEU A 235 2.01 5.61 15.13
C LEU A 235 3.00 4.68 14.42
N VAL A 236 3.71 5.20 13.42
CA VAL A 236 4.74 4.48 12.66
C VAL A 236 5.98 5.37 12.56
N PRO A 237 6.77 5.47 13.65
CA PRO A 237 7.90 6.39 13.71
C PRO A 237 8.99 6.02 12.70
N THR A 238 9.59 7.06 12.10
CA THR A 238 10.57 6.94 11.02
C THR A 238 11.90 7.59 11.40
N LYS A 239 12.96 7.18 10.73
CA LYS A 239 14.29 7.82 10.72
C LYS A 239 14.65 8.22 9.28
N LEU A 240 15.57 9.16 9.11
CA LEU A 240 16.16 9.47 7.81
C LEU A 240 17.28 8.49 7.51
N VAL A 241 17.27 7.94 6.31
CA VAL A 241 18.33 7.09 5.76
C VAL A 241 18.60 7.49 4.32
N HIS A 242 19.79 7.21 3.80
CA HIS A 242 20.04 7.35 2.37
C HIS A 242 19.23 6.28 1.62
N SER A 243 18.61 6.67 0.52
CA SER A 243 17.87 5.73 -0.35
C SER A 243 18.79 4.58 -0.74
N PRO A 244 18.45 3.31 -0.42
CA PRO A 244 19.32 2.19 -0.78
C PRO A 244 19.28 1.93 -2.29
N MET A 245 20.24 1.20 -2.79
CA MET A 245 20.20 0.56 -4.10
C MET A 245 19.67 -0.84 -3.94
N LEU A 246 18.81 -1.27 -4.85
CA LEU A 246 18.30 -2.62 -4.89
C LEU A 246 19.00 -3.39 -6.03
N THR A 247 19.64 -4.50 -5.70
CA THR A 247 20.30 -5.35 -6.68
C THR A 247 19.28 -6.28 -7.35
N ASP A 248 19.61 -6.82 -8.53
CA ASP A 248 18.72 -7.73 -9.30
C ASP A 248 18.32 -8.98 -8.51
N ASP A 249 19.16 -9.42 -7.56
CA ASP A 249 18.90 -10.53 -6.66
C ASP A 249 18.24 -10.12 -5.33
N SER A 250 17.65 -8.92 -5.30
CA SER A 250 16.90 -8.38 -4.17
C SER A 250 17.72 -8.23 -2.88
N HIS A 251 18.96 -7.74 -2.98
CA HIS A 251 19.77 -7.33 -1.85
C HIS A 251 19.90 -5.82 -1.77
N TRP A 252 20.06 -5.31 -0.55
CA TRP A 252 20.36 -3.90 -0.34
C TRP A 252 21.84 -3.62 -0.53
N ALA A 253 22.13 -2.54 -1.27
CA ALA A 253 23.44 -1.91 -1.30
C ALA A 253 23.30 -0.43 -0.89
N HIS A 254 24.32 0.12 -0.27
CA HIS A 254 24.25 1.46 0.34
C HIS A 254 25.25 2.41 -0.28
N ASP A 255 24.80 3.64 -0.56
CA ASP A 255 25.63 4.76 -1.00
C ASP A 255 25.16 6.03 -0.28
N GLU A 256 25.98 6.55 0.63
CA GLU A 256 25.67 7.75 1.42
C GLU A 256 25.60 9.04 0.59
N ARG A 257 25.91 9.00 -0.70
CA ARG A 257 25.75 10.14 -1.62
C ARG A 257 24.32 10.25 -2.18
N ARG A 258 23.49 9.24 -2.00
CA ARG A 258 22.10 9.25 -2.46
C ARG A 258 21.23 10.15 -1.61
N HIS A 259 20.09 10.55 -2.15
CA HIS A 259 19.10 11.36 -1.43
C HIS A 259 18.57 10.65 -0.19
N LEU A 260 17.96 11.41 0.71
CA LEU A 260 17.39 10.89 1.94
C LEU A 260 15.92 10.48 1.74
N ILE A 261 15.57 9.36 2.36
CA ILE A 261 14.20 8.87 2.51
C ILE A 261 13.85 8.70 3.99
N ARG A 262 12.58 8.55 4.30
CA ARG A 262 12.13 8.16 5.64
C ARG A 262 11.91 6.65 5.69
N GLU A 263 12.62 5.94 6.55
CA GLU A 263 12.41 4.52 6.83
C GLU A 263 11.72 4.36 8.18
N ALA A 264 10.59 3.66 8.22
CA ALA A 264 9.96 3.27 9.47
C ALA A 264 10.80 2.21 10.19
N TYR A 265 10.90 2.34 11.50
CA TYR A 265 11.66 1.39 12.33
C TYR A 265 10.83 0.71 13.40
N PHE A 266 9.56 1.09 13.53
CA PHE A 266 8.61 0.51 14.46
C PHE A 266 7.17 0.78 14.04
N CYS A 267 6.22 -0.04 14.49
CA CYS A 267 4.79 0.17 14.32
C CYS A 267 4.08 -0.01 15.66
N ARG A 268 3.32 1.01 16.08
CA ARG A 268 2.57 1.01 17.32
C ARG A 268 1.21 0.36 17.12
N ARG A 269 1.18 -0.97 17.12
CA ARG A 269 -0.02 -1.77 16.86
C ARG A 269 -1.25 -1.32 17.65
N ASN A 270 -1.15 -1.25 18.97
CA ASN A 270 -2.33 -1.05 19.83
C ASN A 270 -3.08 0.27 19.54
N PRO A 271 -2.44 1.44 19.42
CA PRO A 271 -3.17 2.65 19.06
C PRO A 271 -3.71 2.63 17.61
N ILE A 272 -3.03 1.99 16.65
CA ILE A 272 -3.55 1.81 15.28
C ILE A 272 -4.84 0.97 15.31
N PHE A 273 -4.81 -0.18 15.97
CA PHE A 273 -5.96 -1.07 16.07
C PHE A 273 -7.12 -0.44 16.84
N ARG A 274 -6.83 0.27 17.92
CA ARG A 274 -7.87 1.01 18.66
C ARG A 274 -8.56 2.04 17.76
N ASP A 275 -7.79 2.83 17.01
CA ASP A 275 -8.33 3.84 16.09
C ASP A 275 -9.11 3.17 14.95
N MET A 276 -8.55 2.15 14.30
CA MET A 276 -9.17 1.44 13.18
C MET A 276 -10.48 0.74 13.59
N LEU A 277 -10.47 -0.03 14.69
CA LEU A 277 -11.61 -0.86 15.11
C LEU A 277 -12.75 -0.04 15.76
N ASP A 278 -12.49 1.21 16.15
CA ASP A 278 -13.52 2.14 16.63
C ASP A 278 -14.26 2.87 15.50
N ARG A 279 -13.77 2.81 14.25
CA ARG A 279 -14.41 3.37 13.07
C ARG A 279 -15.71 2.64 12.74
N LYS A 280 -16.75 3.38 12.31
CA LYS A 280 -18.09 2.84 12.05
C LYS A 280 -18.56 3.11 10.64
#